data_1ce1940249e3815f8ff140e45a82819f
#
_entry.id   1ce1940249e3815f8ff140e45a82819f
#
_cell.length_a   1.000
_cell.length_b   1.000
_cell.length_c   1.000
_cell.angle_alpha   90.00
_cell.angle_beta   90.00
_cell.angle_gamma   90.00
#
_symmetry.space_group_name_H-M   'P 1'
#
loop_
_entity.id
_entity.type
_entity.pdbx_description
1 polymer ?
#
loop_
_entity_poly.entity_id
_entity_poly.type
_entity_poly.pdbx_seq_one_letter_code
_entity_poly.pdbx_strand_id
1 'polypeptide(L)'
;MKTKSVICSMISPKKDKIINDPIYGFITIDGGIITNLIDHPYFQRLRRISQLGLSYLVYPGAKHSRFHHAIGCMHLMTKAIYQIRKKGHLISQKEAEALKIAILLHDIGHGPFSHALNFTMSN
;
A
#
# COMPACT_ATOMS: atom_id res chain seq x y z
N MET A 1 -36.72 -3.52 -14.15
CA MET A 1 -35.81 -2.45 -14.56
C MET A 1 -35.42 -1.51 -13.39
N LYS A 2 -35.20 -2.03 -12.18
CA LYS A 2 -34.85 -1.20 -10.98
C LYS A 2 -33.57 -1.65 -10.25
N THR A 3 -32.82 -2.59 -10.77
CA THR A 3 -31.65 -3.16 -10.09
C THR A 3 -30.31 -2.44 -10.42
N LYS A 4 -30.25 -1.63 -11.47
CA LYS A 4 -29.03 -0.87 -11.83
C LYS A 4 -28.84 0.42 -11.02
N SER A 5 -29.89 0.94 -10.39
CA SER A 5 -29.84 2.21 -9.64
C SER A 5 -29.26 2.06 -8.22
N VAL A 6 -29.42 0.88 -7.62
CA VAL A 6 -29.01 0.64 -6.21
C VAL A 6 -27.50 0.43 -6.05
N ILE A 7 -26.84 -0.16 -7.06
CA ILE A 7 -25.39 -0.40 -7.01
C ILE A 7 -24.59 0.91 -7.24
N CYS A 8 -25.17 1.85 -7.99
CA CYS A 8 -24.50 3.14 -8.25
C CYS A 8 -24.51 4.10 -7.05
N SER A 9 -25.45 3.94 -6.11
CA SER A 9 -25.57 4.81 -4.93
C SER A 9 -24.66 4.40 -3.74
N MET A 10 -24.03 3.23 -3.81
CA MET A 10 -23.15 2.74 -2.73
C MET A 10 -21.67 3.12 -2.92
N ILE A 11 -21.29 3.69 -4.06
CA ILE A 11 -19.93 4.18 -4.31
C ILE A 11 -19.98 5.71 -4.19
N SER A 12 -20.10 6.20 -2.97
CA SER A 12 -19.71 7.58 -2.69
C SER A 12 -18.23 7.73 -3.06
N PRO A 13 -17.84 8.71 -3.90
CA PRO A 13 -16.42 8.90 -4.22
C PRO A 13 -15.69 9.20 -2.91
N LYS A 14 -14.92 8.22 -2.42
CA LYS A 14 -14.07 8.46 -1.26
C LYS A 14 -13.11 9.57 -1.61
N LYS A 15 -13.00 10.55 -0.71
CA LYS A 15 -12.03 11.64 -0.83
C LYS A 15 -10.61 11.08 -0.84
N ASP A 16 -9.72 11.76 -1.54
CA ASP A 16 -8.29 11.50 -1.49
C ASP A 16 -7.80 11.52 -0.05
N LYS A 17 -6.83 10.67 0.25
CA LYS A 17 -6.14 10.65 1.54
C LYS A 17 -4.75 11.21 1.40
N ILE A 18 -4.31 11.91 2.45
CA ILE A 18 -2.93 12.37 2.58
C ILE A 18 -2.31 11.65 3.77
N ILE A 19 -1.20 10.97 3.53
CA ILE A 19 -0.38 10.34 4.56
C ILE A 19 0.94 11.07 4.63
N ASN A 20 1.34 11.48 5.83
CA ASN A 20 2.66 12.07 6.05
C ASN A 20 3.67 10.94 6.28
N ASP A 21 4.61 10.80 5.35
CA ASP A 21 5.70 9.83 5.40
C ASP A 21 7.00 10.52 5.82
N PRO A 22 7.80 9.95 6.72
CA PRO A 22 9.02 10.60 7.20
C PRO A 22 10.11 10.75 6.14
N ILE A 23 10.05 9.98 5.03
CA ILE A 23 11.03 10.00 3.95
C ILE A 23 10.53 10.82 2.76
N TYR A 24 9.27 10.58 2.35
CA TYR A 24 8.69 11.16 1.12
C TYR A 24 7.83 12.38 1.38
N GLY A 25 7.58 12.74 2.64
CA GLY A 25 6.67 13.83 2.99
C GLY A 25 5.20 13.44 2.78
N PHE A 26 4.41 14.34 2.24
CA PHE A 26 2.99 14.10 2.01
C PHE A 26 2.77 13.23 0.78
N ILE A 27 2.24 12.03 0.99
CA ILE A 27 1.83 11.10 -0.06
C ILE A 27 0.32 11.22 -0.23
N THR A 28 -0.11 11.67 -1.40
CA THR A 28 -1.54 11.69 -1.77
C THR A 28 -1.94 10.34 -2.35
N ILE A 29 -3.03 9.81 -1.86
CA ILE A 29 -3.63 8.54 -2.28
C ILE A 29 -5.00 8.83 -2.88
N ASP A 30 -5.15 8.50 -4.15
CA ASP A 30 -6.39 8.69 -4.88
C ASP A 30 -7.55 7.96 -4.18
N GLY A 31 -8.70 8.62 -4.05
CA GLY A 31 -9.92 8.02 -3.52
C GLY A 31 -10.38 6.85 -4.39
N GLY A 32 -10.94 5.81 -3.78
CA GLY A 32 -11.45 4.65 -4.50
C GLY A 32 -10.96 3.31 -3.92
N ILE A 33 -10.64 2.35 -4.81
CA ILE A 33 -10.28 0.98 -4.39
C ILE A 33 -9.01 0.96 -3.54
N ILE A 34 -8.00 1.74 -3.87
CA ILE A 34 -6.72 1.80 -3.12
C ILE A 34 -6.97 2.30 -1.70
N THR A 35 -7.75 3.36 -1.54
CA THR A 35 -8.14 3.88 -0.22
C THR A 35 -8.92 2.85 0.59
N ASN A 36 -9.84 2.10 -0.05
CA ASN A 36 -10.59 1.03 0.61
C ASN A 36 -9.67 -0.12 1.08
N LEU A 37 -8.69 -0.50 0.27
CA LEU A 37 -7.70 -1.51 0.63
C LEU A 37 -6.84 -1.08 1.81
N ILE A 38 -6.37 0.17 1.82
CA ILE A 38 -5.59 0.73 2.91
C ILE A 38 -6.41 0.78 4.21
N ASP A 39 -7.70 1.11 4.14
CA ASP A 39 -8.59 1.18 5.31
C ASP A 39 -9.02 -0.18 5.83
N HIS A 40 -8.80 -1.24 5.05
CA HIS A 40 -9.19 -2.57 5.47
C HIS A 40 -8.40 -3.01 6.72
N PRO A 41 -9.06 -3.60 7.74
CA PRO A 41 -8.40 -3.98 8.99
C PRO A 41 -7.17 -4.87 8.81
N TYR A 42 -7.20 -5.77 7.82
CA TYR A 42 -6.09 -6.65 7.50
C TYR A 42 -4.86 -5.89 6.99
N PHE A 43 -5.05 -4.81 6.23
CA PHE A 43 -3.95 -3.94 5.82
C PHE A 43 -3.49 -3.06 6.98
N GLN A 44 -4.40 -2.52 7.77
CA GLN A 44 -4.07 -1.71 8.95
C GLN A 44 -3.25 -2.47 9.99
N ARG A 45 -3.35 -3.80 10.03
CA ARG A 45 -2.51 -4.67 10.85
C ARG A 45 -1.01 -4.42 10.63
N LEU A 46 -0.60 -4.09 9.40
CA LEU A 46 0.79 -3.83 9.04
C LEU A 46 1.42 -2.66 9.82
N ARG A 47 0.62 -1.77 10.41
CA ARG A 47 1.12 -0.69 11.28
C ARG A 47 1.80 -1.21 12.55
N ARG A 48 1.44 -2.41 12.97
CA ARG A 48 1.95 -3.06 14.18
C ARG A 48 3.06 -4.06 13.91
N ILE A 49 3.49 -4.19 12.67
CA ILE A 49 4.53 -5.13 12.26
C ILE A 49 5.76 -4.33 11.82
N SER A 50 6.84 -4.45 12.58
CA SER A 50 8.13 -3.83 12.24
C SER A 50 8.71 -4.47 10.99
N GLN A 51 9.18 -3.65 10.03
CA GLN A 51 9.78 -4.12 8.79
C GLN A 51 11.02 -4.98 9.05
N LEU A 52 11.86 -4.57 9.97
CA LEU A 52 13.16 -5.21 10.28
C LEU A 52 13.15 -5.99 11.60
N GLY A 53 11.98 -6.40 12.09
CA GLY A 53 11.86 -7.18 13.32
C GLY A 53 12.46 -6.46 14.52
N LEU A 54 13.44 -7.08 15.19
CA LEU A 54 14.09 -6.55 16.38
C LEU A 54 15.35 -5.73 16.10
N SER A 55 15.65 -5.43 14.83
CA SER A 55 16.87 -4.70 14.44
C SER A 55 16.98 -3.31 15.09
N TYR A 56 15.86 -2.73 15.51
CA TYR A 56 15.85 -1.45 16.23
C TYR A 56 16.62 -1.47 17.56
N LEU A 57 16.87 -2.66 18.14
CA LEU A 57 17.67 -2.80 19.35
C LEU A 57 19.15 -2.43 19.11
N VAL A 58 19.64 -2.65 17.89
CA VAL A 58 21.00 -2.31 17.47
C VAL A 58 21.02 -1.01 16.66
N TYR A 59 20.00 -0.81 15.81
CA TYR A 59 19.83 0.34 14.94
C TYR A 59 18.60 1.16 15.37
N PRO A 60 18.72 2.13 16.28
CA PRO A 60 17.56 2.82 16.88
C PRO A 60 16.60 3.47 15.87
N GLY A 61 17.08 3.84 14.69
CA GLY A 61 16.26 4.41 13.61
C GLY A 61 15.42 3.37 12.83
N ALA A 62 15.65 2.07 13.01
CA ALA A 62 14.99 1.00 12.26
C ALA A 62 13.60 0.64 12.86
N LYS A 63 12.76 1.63 13.10
CA LYS A 63 11.43 1.47 13.73
C LYS A 63 10.25 1.52 12.75
N HIS A 64 10.51 1.69 11.45
CA HIS A 64 9.43 1.76 10.46
C HIS A 64 8.65 0.45 10.36
N SER A 65 7.35 0.57 10.16
CA SER A 65 6.45 -0.57 10.02
C SER A 65 6.33 -1.03 8.56
N ARG A 66 5.82 -2.26 8.36
CA ARG A 66 5.46 -2.74 7.03
C ARG A 66 4.39 -1.89 6.36
N PHE A 67 3.55 -1.21 7.12
CA PHE A 67 2.62 -0.21 6.58
C PHE A 67 3.37 0.93 5.88
N HIS A 68 4.38 1.54 6.52
CA HIS A 68 5.19 2.60 5.91
C HIS A 68 5.89 2.09 4.64
N HIS A 69 6.45 0.88 4.68
CA HIS A 69 7.08 0.26 3.53
C HIS A 69 6.09 0.11 2.36
N ALA A 70 4.91 -0.46 2.60
CA ALA A 70 3.90 -0.67 1.56
C ALA A 70 3.43 0.64 0.91
N ILE A 71 3.16 1.67 1.72
CA ILE A 71 2.77 3.01 1.22
C ILE A 71 3.92 3.66 0.44
N GLY A 72 5.15 3.58 0.94
CA GLY A 72 6.33 4.10 0.25
C GLY A 72 6.59 3.42 -1.10
N CYS A 73 6.45 2.09 -1.16
CA CYS A 73 6.58 1.32 -2.40
C CYS A 73 5.51 1.73 -3.43
N MET A 74 4.27 1.92 -3.00
CA MET A 74 3.19 2.39 -3.88
C MET A 74 3.48 3.81 -4.39
N HIS A 75 4.00 4.70 -3.56
CA HIS A 75 4.41 6.04 -3.97
C HIS A 75 5.51 6.01 -5.03
N LEU A 76 6.53 5.19 -4.84
CA LEU A 76 7.59 5.00 -5.83
C LEU A 76 7.07 4.38 -7.13
N MET A 77 6.15 3.41 -7.06
CA MET A 77 5.49 2.85 -8.24
C MET A 77 4.74 3.93 -9.02
N THR A 78 4.03 4.81 -8.34
CA THR A 78 3.33 5.94 -8.99
C THR A 78 4.30 6.85 -9.74
N LYS A 79 5.45 7.17 -9.13
CA LYS A 79 6.52 7.94 -9.78
C LYS A 79 7.13 7.20 -10.97
N ALA A 80 7.35 5.89 -10.83
CA ALA A 80 7.90 5.07 -11.92
C ALA A 80 6.96 5.04 -13.13
N ILE A 81 5.66 4.81 -12.91
CA ILE A 81 4.64 4.85 -13.97
C ILE A 81 4.64 6.21 -14.68
N TYR A 82 4.69 7.30 -13.93
CA TYR A 82 4.77 8.64 -14.49
C TYR A 82 6.00 8.82 -15.41
N GLN A 83 7.18 8.40 -14.95
CA GLN A 83 8.42 8.51 -15.71
C GLN A 83 8.42 7.62 -16.97
N ILE A 84 7.88 6.41 -16.88
CA ILE A 84 7.77 5.49 -18.02
C ILE A 84 6.84 6.08 -19.09
N ARG A 85 5.69 6.64 -18.68
CA ARG A 85 4.78 7.34 -19.59
C ARG A 85 5.44 8.56 -20.24
N LYS A 86 6.22 9.33 -19.48
CA LYS A 86 6.97 10.49 -19.98
C LYS A 86 8.02 10.09 -21.04
N LYS A 87 8.56 8.89 -20.96
CA LYS A 87 9.50 8.33 -21.97
C LYS A 87 8.79 7.80 -23.23
N GLY A 88 7.47 7.94 -23.34
CA GLY A 88 6.69 7.52 -24.50
C GLY A 88 6.14 6.10 -24.46
N HIS A 89 6.32 5.37 -23.36
CA HIS A 89 5.73 4.05 -23.21
C HIS A 89 4.26 4.15 -22.77
N LEU A 90 3.40 3.39 -23.44
CA LEU A 90 1.97 3.36 -23.11
C LEU A 90 1.72 2.42 -21.92
N ILE A 91 1.22 2.98 -20.83
CA ILE A 91 0.67 2.24 -19.69
C ILE A 91 -0.77 2.73 -19.52
N SER A 92 -1.73 1.83 -19.70
CA SER A 92 -3.15 2.16 -19.51
C SER A 92 -3.45 2.53 -18.06
N GLN A 93 -4.60 3.16 -17.83
CA GLN A 93 -5.01 3.49 -16.46
C GLN A 93 -5.28 2.24 -15.62
N LYS A 94 -5.83 1.19 -16.24
CA LYS A 94 -6.08 -0.10 -15.57
C LYS A 94 -4.78 -0.81 -15.16
N GLU A 95 -3.78 -0.81 -16.04
CA GLU A 95 -2.46 -1.36 -15.73
C GLU A 95 -1.77 -0.57 -14.61
N ALA A 96 -1.84 0.75 -14.64
CA ALA A 96 -1.28 1.60 -13.60
C ALA A 96 -1.95 1.34 -12.24
N GLU A 97 -3.26 1.18 -12.20
CA GLU A 97 -4.00 0.84 -10.97
C GLU A 97 -3.64 -0.56 -10.47
N ALA A 98 -3.58 -1.55 -11.36
CA ALA A 98 -3.18 -2.91 -11.02
C ALA A 98 -1.76 -2.98 -10.45
N LEU A 99 -0.80 -2.25 -11.02
CA LEU A 99 0.57 -2.17 -10.53
C LEU A 99 0.64 -1.53 -9.14
N LYS A 100 -0.12 -0.46 -8.89
CA LYS A 100 -0.20 0.18 -7.57
C LYS A 100 -0.79 -0.77 -6.52
N ILE A 101 -1.85 -1.52 -6.87
CA ILE A 101 -2.47 -2.49 -5.97
C ILE A 101 -1.52 -3.65 -5.70
N ALA A 102 -0.88 -4.20 -6.71
CA ALA A 102 0.04 -5.31 -6.56
C ALA A 102 1.19 -4.97 -5.61
N ILE A 103 1.83 -3.81 -5.81
CA ILE A 103 2.94 -3.38 -4.94
C ILE A 103 2.46 -3.00 -3.54
N LEU A 104 1.26 -2.46 -3.39
CA LEU A 104 0.68 -2.15 -2.09
C LEU A 104 0.46 -3.41 -1.25
N LEU A 105 0.05 -4.50 -1.88
CA LEU A 105 -0.34 -5.74 -1.21
C LEU A 105 0.77 -6.81 -1.16
N HIS A 106 1.96 -6.55 -1.72
CA HIS A 106 3.00 -7.58 -1.84
C HIS A 106 3.43 -8.19 -0.49
N ASP A 107 3.37 -7.42 0.59
CA ASP A 107 3.74 -7.84 1.95
C ASP A 107 2.56 -8.11 2.88
N ILE A 108 1.32 -8.15 2.36
CA ILE A 108 0.11 -8.19 3.20
C ILE A 108 0.02 -9.44 4.07
N GLY A 109 0.59 -10.56 3.63
CA GLY A 109 0.60 -11.82 4.36
C GLY A 109 1.72 -11.96 5.39
N HIS A 110 2.62 -10.96 5.49
CA HIS A 110 3.78 -11.07 6.35
C HIS A 110 3.44 -11.06 7.85
N GLY A 111 4.11 -11.94 8.61
CA GLY A 111 3.98 -12.02 10.07
C GLY A 111 4.94 -11.07 10.81
N PRO A 112 4.87 -11.03 12.15
CA PRO A 112 5.81 -10.29 12.98
C PRO A 112 7.21 -10.92 12.94
N PHE A 113 8.20 -10.16 13.45
CA PHE A 113 9.62 -10.57 13.56
C PHE A 113 10.32 -10.83 12.22
N SER A 114 9.90 -10.13 11.15
CA SER A 114 10.49 -10.25 9.81
C SER A 114 10.52 -11.70 9.33
N HIS A 115 11.67 -12.24 8.94
CA HIS A 115 11.83 -13.61 8.44
C HIS A 115 12.15 -14.64 9.53
N ALA A 116 12.31 -14.22 10.78
CA ALA A 116 12.74 -15.10 11.87
C ALA A 116 11.77 -16.28 12.15
N LEU A 117 10.49 -16.08 11.90
CA LEU A 117 9.44 -17.08 12.13
C LEU A 117 8.97 -17.83 10.87
N ASN A 118 9.58 -17.58 9.70
CA ASN A 118 9.11 -18.19 8.46
C ASN A 118 9.06 -19.73 8.52
N PHE A 119 10.04 -20.37 9.15
CA PHE A 119 10.04 -21.84 9.32
C PHE A 119 8.93 -22.35 10.23
N THR A 120 8.55 -21.57 11.22
CA THR A 120 7.52 -21.99 12.19
C THR A 120 6.11 -21.79 11.65
N MET A 121 5.92 -20.84 10.75
CA MET A 121 4.60 -20.50 10.19
C MET A 121 4.29 -21.25 8.87
N SER A 122 5.26 -21.96 8.29
CA SER A 122 5.10 -22.75 7.06
C SER A 122 4.73 -24.22 7.30
N ASN A 123 4.69 -24.65 8.55
CA ASN A 123 4.24 -25.96 9.00
C ASN A 123 2.90 -25.83 9.72
#